data_93afebc5a205221b971a68ad137f169c
#
_entry.id   93afebc5a205221b971a68ad137f169c
#
_cell.length_a   1.000
_cell.length_b   1.000
_cell.length_c   1.000
_cell.angle_alpha   90.00
_cell.angle_beta   90.00
_cell.angle_gamma   90.00
#
_symmetry.space_group_name_H-M   'P 1'
#
loop_
_entity.id
_entity.type
_entity.pdbx_description
1 polymer ?
#
loop_
_entity_poly.entity_id
_entity_poly.type
_entity_poly.pdbx_seq_one_letter_code
_entity_poly.pdbx_strand_id
1 'polypeptide(L)'
;MSMQIDLYDTDVYAWSQEQAALLRDQRAQTLDYANLAEEMESLGKSLQQALESHLEVVLTHLLAWCYGSTRPDVRRGWRLTVREQRRRLARLLHHNPSLRSMVPAVVMESYPHARLMALEATEEPSTTFPETCPWSPEQVLETEFWPDEEKPPVRRMGFNT
;
A
#
# COMPACT_ATOMS: atom_id res chain seq x y z
N MET A 1 47.23 -0.89 11.11
CA MET A 1 45.81 -0.92 11.41
C MET A 1 45.10 -1.31 10.12
N SER A 2 44.72 -2.58 10.00
CA SER A 2 43.86 -3.01 8.90
C SER A 2 42.49 -2.40 9.14
N MET A 3 42.05 -1.48 8.29
CA MET A 3 40.65 -1.11 8.17
C MET A 3 39.95 -2.36 7.70
N GLN A 4 39.32 -3.07 8.61
CA GLN A 4 38.41 -4.15 8.28
C GLN A 4 37.20 -3.44 7.63
N ILE A 5 37.15 -3.48 6.30
CA ILE A 5 36.02 -2.94 5.57
C ILE A 5 34.82 -3.77 6.04
N ASP A 6 33.86 -3.14 6.66
CA ASP A 6 32.64 -3.81 7.11
C ASP A 6 31.92 -4.34 5.88
N LEU A 7 31.71 -5.65 5.81
CA LEU A 7 31.06 -6.29 4.68
C LEU A 7 29.63 -5.78 4.54
N TYR A 8 28.99 -5.43 5.63
CA TYR A 8 27.65 -4.84 5.65
C TYR A 8 27.60 -3.51 4.86
N ASP A 9 28.61 -2.66 5.03
CA ASP A 9 28.69 -1.37 4.33
C ASP A 9 29.05 -1.48 2.85
N THR A 10 29.70 -2.58 2.44
CA THR A 10 30.23 -2.72 1.07
C THR A 10 29.46 -3.71 0.20
N ASP A 11 28.91 -4.77 0.79
CA ASP A 11 28.18 -5.82 0.07
C ASP A 11 27.18 -6.51 1.01
N VAL A 12 25.99 -5.91 1.17
CA VAL A 12 24.91 -6.43 2.03
C VAL A 12 24.48 -7.83 1.61
N TYR A 13 24.53 -8.18 0.32
CA TYR A 13 24.19 -9.52 -0.12
C TYR A 13 25.16 -10.56 0.40
N ALA A 14 26.48 -10.34 0.20
CA ALA A 14 27.51 -11.23 0.69
C ALA A 14 27.48 -11.35 2.22
N TRP A 15 27.31 -10.22 2.93
CA TRP A 15 27.11 -10.18 4.38
C TRP A 15 25.91 -11.03 4.81
N SER A 16 24.75 -10.90 4.14
CA SER A 16 23.56 -11.67 4.51
C SER A 16 23.74 -13.18 4.36
N GLN A 17 24.48 -13.62 3.33
CA GLN A 17 24.81 -15.05 3.14
C GLN A 17 25.75 -15.56 4.22
N GLU A 18 26.74 -14.75 4.62
CA GLU A 18 27.66 -15.09 5.71
C GLU A 18 26.90 -15.20 7.05
N GLN A 19 26.08 -14.21 7.43
CA GLN A 19 25.28 -14.24 8.65
C GLN A 19 24.32 -15.44 8.66
N ALA A 20 23.68 -15.74 7.52
CA ALA A 20 22.80 -16.90 7.42
C ALA A 20 23.56 -18.23 7.63
N ALA A 21 24.80 -18.36 7.15
CA ALA A 21 25.64 -19.52 7.38
C ALA A 21 26.04 -19.64 8.87
N LEU A 22 26.46 -18.52 9.48
CA LEU A 22 26.82 -18.48 10.91
C LEU A 22 25.64 -18.86 11.82
N LEU A 23 24.42 -18.39 11.47
CA LEU A 23 23.20 -18.77 12.19
C LEU A 23 22.91 -20.28 12.08
N ARG A 24 23.03 -20.87 10.88
CA ARG A 24 22.83 -22.32 10.68
C ARG A 24 23.85 -23.17 11.45
N ASP A 25 25.10 -22.70 11.49
CA ASP A 25 26.20 -23.36 12.17
C ASP A 25 26.17 -23.09 13.69
N GLN A 26 25.19 -22.33 14.19
CA GLN A 26 25.05 -21.94 15.62
C GLN A 26 26.28 -21.23 16.19
N ARG A 27 26.99 -20.48 15.33
CA ARG A 27 28.19 -19.70 15.72
C ARG A 27 27.80 -18.35 16.29
N ALA A 28 27.07 -18.32 17.38
CA ALA A 28 26.53 -17.11 17.97
C ALA A 28 27.59 -16.03 18.27
N GLN A 29 28.78 -16.41 18.63
CA GLN A 29 29.86 -15.48 19.02
C GLN A 29 30.41 -14.66 17.84
N THR A 30 30.17 -15.08 16.60
CA THR A 30 30.66 -14.43 15.37
C THR A 30 29.55 -13.71 14.59
N LEU A 31 28.33 -13.67 15.13
CA LEU A 31 27.22 -12.98 14.53
C LEU A 31 27.34 -11.45 14.69
N ASP A 32 26.99 -10.74 13.65
CA ASP A 32 26.83 -9.29 13.67
C ASP A 32 25.42 -8.91 14.18
N TYR A 33 25.25 -8.96 15.49
CA TYR A 33 23.96 -8.76 16.14
C TYR A 33 23.35 -7.37 15.85
N ALA A 34 24.16 -6.32 15.76
CA ALA A 34 23.67 -4.97 15.55
C ALA A 34 23.03 -4.84 14.17
N ASN A 35 23.76 -5.22 13.13
CA ASN A 35 23.24 -5.13 11.76
C ASN A 35 22.13 -6.17 11.50
N LEU A 36 22.17 -7.34 12.11
CA LEU A 36 21.06 -8.31 12.05
C LEU A 36 19.77 -7.74 12.65
N ALA A 37 19.84 -7.04 13.77
CA ALA A 37 18.67 -6.40 14.38
C ALA A 37 18.11 -5.32 13.47
N GLU A 38 18.97 -4.48 12.88
CA GLU A 38 18.58 -3.42 11.94
C GLU A 38 17.89 -4.00 10.69
N GLU A 39 18.45 -5.07 10.12
CA GLU A 39 17.85 -5.72 8.95
C GLU A 39 16.48 -6.37 9.27
N MET A 40 16.32 -6.95 10.45
CA MET A 40 15.01 -7.48 10.88
C MET A 40 13.97 -6.36 11.03
N GLU A 41 14.34 -5.21 11.60
CA GLU A 41 13.47 -4.04 11.68
C GLU A 41 13.14 -3.48 10.29
N SER A 42 14.13 -3.41 9.40
CA SER A 42 13.96 -2.93 8.03
C SER A 42 13.02 -3.83 7.23
N LEU A 43 13.09 -5.15 7.42
CA LEU A 43 12.14 -6.10 6.84
C LEU A 43 10.71 -5.79 7.29
N GLY A 44 10.50 -5.58 8.60
CA GLY A 44 9.20 -5.21 9.15
C GLY A 44 8.65 -3.91 8.55
N LYS A 45 9.48 -2.87 8.47
CA LYS A 45 9.14 -1.57 7.86
C LYS A 45 8.78 -1.73 6.38
N SER A 46 9.51 -2.55 5.62
CA SER A 46 9.23 -2.81 4.21
C SER A 46 7.87 -3.46 3.99
N LEU A 47 7.45 -4.37 4.87
CA LEU A 47 6.13 -5.00 4.82
C LEU A 47 5.01 -3.99 5.12
N GLN A 48 5.21 -3.07 6.08
CA GLN A 48 4.27 -1.98 6.35
C GLN A 48 4.16 -1.03 5.15
N GLN A 49 5.27 -0.61 4.57
CA GLN A 49 5.30 0.24 3.38
C GLN A 49 4.60 -0.42 2.17
N ALA A 50 4.75 -1.73 2.00
CA ALA A 50 4.04 -2.47 0.97
C ALA A 50 2.53 -2.44 1.20
N LEU A 51 2.06 -2.59 2.44
CA LEU A 51 0.65 -2.45 2.81
C LEU A 51 0.12 -1.05 2.47
N GLU A 52 0.82 0.00 2.90
CA GLU A 52 0.48 1.40 2.63
C GLU A 52 0.38 1.67 1.13
N SER A 53 1.42 1.34 0.37
CA SER A 53 1.47 1.58 -1.07
C SER A 53 0.34 0.88 -1.83
N HIS A 54 0.05 -0.37 -1.51
CA HIS A 54 -1.03 -1.09 -2.17
C HIS A 54 -2.41 -0.53 -1.83
N LEU A 55 -2.66 -0.17 -0.56
CA LEU A 55 -3.91 0.45 -0.12
C LEU A 55 -4.11 1.83 -0.76
N GLU A 56 -3.07 2.65 -0.81
CA GLU A 56 -3.10 3.96 -1.46
C GLU A 56 -3.51 3.87 -2.94
N VAL A 57 -2.90 2.94 -3.68
CA VAL A 57 -3.25 2.72 -5.10
C VAL A 57 -4.70 2.24 -5.24
N VAL A 58 -5.18 1.35 -4.36
CA VAL A 58 -6.59 0.92 -4.38
C VAL A 58 -7.51 2.10 -4.13
N LEU A 59 -7.27 2.90 -3.10
CA LEU A 59 -8.07 4.08 -2.74
C LEU A 59 -8.10 5.11 -3.88
N THR A 60 -6.94 5.43 -4.45
CA THR A 60 -6.81 6.36 -5.58
C THR A 60 -7.70 5.93 -6.75
N HIS A 61 -7.63 4.66 -7.13
CA HIS A 61 -8.37 4.16 -8.30
C HIS A 61 -9.85 3.92 -8.02
N LEU A 62 -10.24 3.58 -6.79
CA LEU A 62 -11.65 3.54 -6.38
C LEU A 62 -12.27 4.94 -6.41
N LEU A 63 -11.55 5.96 -5.95
CA LEU A 63 -11.97 7.35 -6.03
C LEU A 63 -12.13 7.80 -7.49
N ALA A 64 -11.12 7.56 -8.32
CA ALA A 64 -11.16 7.88 -9.73
C ALA A 64 -12.31 7.14 -10.45
N TRP A 65 -12.54 5.87 -10.10
CA TRP A 65 -13.67 5.07 -10.61
C TRP A 65 -15.03 5.67 -10.25
N CYS A 66 -15.20 6.06 -8.98
CA CYS A 66 -16.48 6.53 -8.46
C CYS A 66 -16.82 7.94 -8.92
N TYR A 67 -15.83 8.83 -8.96
CA TYR A 67 -16.02 10.27 -9.13
C TYR A 67 -15.43 10.84 -10.42
N GLY A 68 -14.55 10.10 -11.08
CA GLY A 68 -13.84 10.57 -12.28
C GLY A 68 -14.53 10.26 -13.59
N SER A 69 -13.73 10.08 -14.63
CA SER A 69 -14.20 9.88 -15.99
C SER A 69 -15.13 8.67 -16.16
N THR A 70 -16.16 8.85 -16.99
CA THR A 70 -17.08 7.78 -17.40
C THR A 70 -16.62 7.03 -18.65
N ARG A 71 -15.46 7.37 -19.23
CA ARG A 71 -14.93 6.72 -20.43
C ARG A 71 -14.61 5.24 -20.17
N PRO A 72 -15.17 4.30 -20.95
CA PRO A 72 -15.06 2.86 -20.68
C PRO A 72 -13.63 2.31 -20.73
N ASP A 73 -12.79 2.86 -21.62
CA ASP A 73 -11.37 2.47 -21.75
C ASP A 73 -10.55 2.85 -20.51
N VAL A 74 -10.74 4.06 -19.98
CA VAL A 74 -10.08 4.56 -18.77
C VAL A 74 -10.53 3.76 -17.55
N ARG A 75 -11.85 3.58 -17.38
CA ARG A 75 -12.43 2.82 -16.27
C ARG A 75 -11.96 1.37 -16.27
N ARG A 76 -11.79 0.75 -17.44
CA ARG A 76 -11.26 -0.59 -17.56
C ARG A 76 -9.83 -0.69 -17.00
N GLY A 77 -8.99 0.31 -17.28
CA GLY A 77 -7.62 0.39 -16.74
C GLY A 77 -7.63 0.46 -15.21
N TRP A 78 -8.43 1.34 -14.62
CA TRP A 78 -8.56 1.46 -13.17
C TRP A 78 -9.05 0.18 -12.52
N ARG A 79 -10.04 -0.49 -13.14
CA ARG A 79 -10.55 -1.78 -12.65
C ARG A 79 -9.48 -2.86 -12.60
N LEU A 80 -8.64 -2.95 -13.63
CA LEU A 80 -7.53 -3.91 -13.66
C LEU A 80 -6.51 -3.61 -12.57
N THR A 81 -6.17 -2.34 -12.37
CA THR A 81 -5.24 -1.92 -11.33
C THR A 81 -5.77 -2.27 -9.93
N VAL A 82 -7.03 -1.93 -9.61
CA VAL A 82 -7.63 -2.25 -8.31
C VAL A 82 -7.63 -3.77 -8.06
N ARG A 83 -8.02 -4.58 -9.05
CA ARG A 83 -7.99 -6.04 -8.92
C ARG A 83 -6.60 -6.59 -8.63
N GLU A 84 -5.59 -6.09 -9.34
CA GLU A 84 -4.22 -6.54 -9.14
C GLU A 84 -3.70 -6.12 -7.75
N GLN A 85 -3.97 -4.89 -7.31
CA GLN A 85 -3.55 -4.42 -5.99
C GLN A 85 -4.25 -5.19 -4.86
N ARG A 86 -5.55 -5.46 -4.99
CA ARG A 86 -6.27 -6.30 -4.02
C ARG A 86 -5.72 -7.73 -3.95
N ARG A 87 -5.34 -8.31 -5.10
CA ARG A 87 -4.68 -9.62 -5.14
C ARG A 87 -3.34 -9.61 -4.40
N ARG A 88 -2.55 -8.54 -4.55
CA ARG A 88 -1.28 -8.36 -3.83
C ARG A 88 -1.50 -8.17 -2.34
N LEU A 89 -2.48 -7.36 -1.94
CA LEU A 89 -2.90 -7.18 -0.55
C LEU A 89 -3.34 -8.50 0.09
N ALA A 90 -4.17 -9.27 -0.59
CA ALA A 90 -4.62 -10.57 -0.11
C ALA A 90 -3.43 -11.51 0.15
N ARG A 91 -2.45 -11.56 -0.75
CA ARG A 91 -1.22 -12.34 -0.59
C ARG A 91 -0.38 -11.82 0.58
N LEU A 92 -0.16 -10.51 0.66
CA LEU A 92 0.61 -9.88 1.73
C LEU A 92 0.01 -10.21 3.10
N LEU A 93 -1.30 -10.04 3.25
CA LEU A 93 -2.04 -10.29 4.50
C LEU A 93 -2.18 -11.79 4.81
N HIS A 94 -2.13 -12.65 3.81
CA HIS A 94 -2.10 -14.10 4.02
C HIS A 94 -0.77 -14.57 4.62
N HIS A 95 0.34 -14.05 4.09
CA HIS A 95 1.69 -14.39 4.59
C HIS A 95 2.05 -13.65 5.88
N ASN A 96 1.41 -12.50 6.15
CA ASN A 96 1.68 -11.64 7.31
C ASN A 96 0.35 -11.27 8.02
N PRO A 97 -0.30 -12.23 8.70
CA PRO A 97 -1.64 -11.99 9.29
C PRO A 97 -1.68 -10.86 10.32
N SER A 98 -0.56 -10.58 11.01
CA SER A 98 -0.45 -9.48 11.99
C SER A 98 -0.68 -8.10 11.39
N LEU A 99 -0.41 -7.90 10.09
CA LEU A 99 -0.66 -6.64 9.40
C LEU A 99 -2.15 -6.31 9.26
N ARG A 100 -3.05 -7.29 9.41
CA ARG A 100 -4.51 -7.07 9.31
C ARG A 100 -5.01 -6.05 10.32
N SER A 101 -4.46 -6.04 11.53
CA SER A 101 -4.83 -5.08 12.57
C SER A 101 -4.44 -3.63 12.22
N MET A 102 -3.50 -3.45 11.32
CA MET A 102 -3.04 -2.12 10.88
C MET A 102 -3.92 -1.53 9.75
N VAL A 103 -4.65 -2.37 9.01
CA VAL A 103 -5.39 -1.93 7.82
C VAL A 103 -6.32 -0.74 8.08
N PRO A 104 -7.13 -0.71 9.17
CA PRO A 104 -8.03 0.43 9.41
C PRO A 104 -7.27 1.76 9.56
N ALA A 105 -6.18 1.76 10.32
CA ALA A 105 -5.35 2.97 10.51
C ALA A 105 -4.69 3.39 9.20
N VAL A 106 -4.09 2.44 8.46
CA VAL A 106 -3.43 2.71 7.18
C VAL A 106 -4.40 3.24 6.13
N VAL A 107 -5.63 2.74 6.05
CA VAL A 107 -6.67 3.29 5.16
C VAL A 107 -6.95 4.76 5.48
N MET A 108 -7.08 5.10 6.76
CA MET A 108 -7.33 6.49 7.18
C MET A 108 -6.14 7.41 6.89
N GLU A 109 -4.93 6.95 7.15
CA GLU A 109 -3.69 7.71 6.96
C GLU A 109 -3.34 7.91 5.49
N SER A 110 -3.57 6.90 4.64
CA SER A 110 -3.30 6.95 3.20
C SER A 110 -4.37 7.71 2.40
N TYR A 111 -5.59 7.85 2.93
CA TYR A 111 -6.71 8.44 2.20
C TYR A 111 -6.48 9.87 1.71
N PRO A 112 -5.93 10.81 2.51
CA PRO A 112 -5.69 12.18 2.04
C PRO A 112 -4.76 12.23 0.82
N HIS A 113 -3.71 11.42 0.81
CA HIS A 113 -2.79 11.35 -0.33
C HIS A 113 -3.44 10.67 -1.54
N ALA A 114 -4.14 9.57 -1.34
CA ALA A 114 -4.89 8.90 -2.40
C ALA A 114 -5.94 9.83 -3.05
N ARG A 115 -6.60 10.67 -2.25
CA ARG A 115 -7.53 11.68 -2.72
C ARG A 115 -6.85 12.73 -3.60
N LEU A 116 -5.67 13.20 -3.20
CA LEU A 116 -4.86 14.13 -4.00
C LEU A 116 -4.47 13.50 -5.34
N MET A 117 -3.98 12.27 -5.33
CA MET A 117 -3.60 11.54 -6.54
C MET A 117 -4.79 11.29 -7.47
N ALA A 118 -5.97 11.01 -6.93
CA ALA A 118 -7.19 10.86 -7.72
C ALA A 118 -7.63 12.19 -8.38
N LEU A 119 -7.48 13.31 -7.67
CA LEU A 119 -7.72 14.64 -8.22
C LEU A 119 -6.81 14.93 -9.42
N GLU A 120 -5.52 14.68 -9.29
CA GLU A 120 -4.53 14.87 -10.36
C GLU A 120 -4.82 13.97 -11.57
N ALA A 121 -5.21 12.72 -11.31
CA ALA A 121 -5.47 11.74 -12.37
C ALA A 121 -6.78 12.00 -13.15
N THR A 122 -7.74 12.69 -12.56
CA THR A 122 -9.08 12.87 -13.15
C THR A 122 -9.37 14.29 -13.62
N GLU A 123 -8.53 15.26 -13.21
CA GLU A 123 -8.74 16.70 -13.45
C GLU A 123 -10.09 17.25 -12.91
N GLU A 124 -10.70 16.51 -11.95
CA GLU A 124 -11.96 16.89 -11.35
C GLU A 124 -11.76 17.98 -10.26
N PRO A 125 -12.78 18.82 -9.99
CA PRO A 125 -12.69 19.77 -8.88
C PRO A 125 -12.49 19.09 -7.52
N SER A 126 -11.73 19.73 -6.63
CA SER A 126 -11.43 19.19 -5.29
C SER A 126 -12.68 18.89 -4.44
N THR A 127 -13.79 19.58 -4.73
CA THR A 127 -15.10 19.37 -4.08
C THR A 127 -15.81 18.08 -4.50
N THR A 128 -15.34 17.43 -5.59
CA THR A 128 -15.96 16.21 -6.12
C THR A 128 -15.69 14.99 -5.21
N PHE A 129 -14.54 15.00 -4.54
CA PHE A 129 -14.09 13.87 -3.73
C PHE A 129 -14.38 14.09 -2.24
N PRO A 130 -14.93 13.10 -1.51
CA PRO A 130 -15.18 13.21 -0.08
C PRO A 130 -13.92 13.58 0.70
N GLU A 131 -14.06 14.32 1.79
CA GLU A 131 -12.93 14.67 2.68
C GLU A 131 -12.44 13.47 3.50
N THR A 132 -13.35 12.54 3.78
CA THR A 132 -13.05 11.29 4.51
C THR A 132 -13.36 10.08 3.64
N CYS A 133 -12.67 8.97 3.90
CA CYS A 133 -12.88 7.74 3.15
C CYS A 133 -14.34 7.27 3.27
N PRO A 134 -15.07 7.13 2.15
CA PRO A 134 -16.47 6.74 2.18
C PRO A 134 -16.67 5.22 2.34
N TRP A 135 -15.60 4.46 2.32
CA TRP A 135 -15.64 2.98 2.37
C TRP A 135 -15.01 2.45 3.64
N SER A 136 -15.55 1.34 4.13
CA SER A 136 -14.91 0.61 5.24
C SER A 136 -13.60 -0.06 4.79
N PRO A 137 -12.68 -0.36 5.72
CA PRO A 137 -11.47 -1.12 5.40
C PRO A 137 -11.75 -2.46 4.72
N GLU A 138 -12.83 -3.13 5.11
CA GLU A 138 -13.29 -4.40 4.53
C GLU A 138 -13.71 -4.21 3.06
N GLN A 139 -14.48 -3.16 2.77
CA GLN A 139 -14.88 -2.81 1.40
C GLN A 139 -13.67 -2.48 0.52
N VAL A 140 -12.67 -1.78 1.06
CA VAL A 140 -11.44 -1.46 0.32
C VAL A 140 -10.69 -2.73 -0.09
N LEU A 141 -10.67 -3.75 0.79
CA LEU A 141 -10.00 -5.03 0.53
C LEU A 141 -10.83 -6.00 -0.31
N GLU A 142 -12.18 -5.87 -0.31
CA GLU A 142 -13.09 -6.82 -0.93
C GLU A 142 -12.97 -6.83 -2.45
N THR A 143 -12.67 -7.99 -3.02
CA THR A 143 -12.38 -8.15 -4.45
C THR A 143 -13.58 -7.80 -5.34
N GLU A 144 -14.78 -8.15 -4.90
CA GLU A 144 -16.03 -7.96 -5.66
C GLU A 144 -16.70 -6.62 -5.35
N PHE A 145 -16.19 -5.85 -4.37
CA PHE A 145 -16.75 -4.55 -4.05
C PHE A 145 -16.38 -3.49 -5.12
N TRP A 146 -17.41 -2.84 -5.67
CA TRP A 146 -17.30 -1.71 -6.60
C TRP A 146 -18.29 -0.61 -6.22
N PRO A 147 -17.83 0.65 -6.06
CA PRO A 147 -18.68 1.75 -5.56
C PRO A 147 -19.89 2.11 -6.46
N ASP A 148 -19.90 1.70 -7.71
CA ASP A 148 -20.96 2.04 -8.67
C ASP A 148 -22.29 1.33 -8.40
N GLU A 149 -22.28 0.23 -7.65
CA GLU A 149 -23.49 -0.54 -7.36
C GLU A 149 -24.36 0.13 -6.28
N GLU A 150 -23.82 1.12 -5.55
CA GLU A 150 -24.51 1.84 -4.49
C GLU A 150 -24.50 3.38 -4.67
N LYS A 151 -24.54 3.90 -5.88
CA LYS A 151 -24.47 5.35 -6.12
C LYS A 151 -25.66 6.07 -5.50
N PRO A 152 -25.52 6.87 -4.41
CA PRO A 152 -26.56 7.80 -4.03
C PRO A 152 -26.74 8.82 -5.18
N PRO A 153 -27.99 9.24 -5.50
CA PRO A 153 -28.24 10.16 -6.59
C PRO A 153 -27.49 11.46 -6.33
N VAL A 154 -26.63 11.84 -7.29
CA VAL A 154 -25.98 13.14 -7.30
C VAL A 154 -27.10 14.19 -7.28
N ARG A 155 -27.28 14.91 -6.17
CA ARG A 155 -28.08 16.12 -6.14
C ARG A 155 -27.39 17.12 -7.08
N ARG A 156 -27.87 17.19 -8.33
CA ARG A 156 -27.62 18.34 -9.16
C ARG A 156 -28.23 19.53 -8.44
N MET A 157 -27.37 20.37 -7.85
CA MET A 157 -27.81 21.71 -7.47
C MET A 157 -28.23 22.39 -8.77
N GLY A 158 -29.53 22.52 -8.98
CA GLY A 158 -30.10 23.33 -10.04
C GLY A 158 -29.68 24.77 -9.80
N PHE A 159 -28.87 25.30 -10.70
CA PHE A 159 -28.80 26.74 -10.87
C PHE A 159 -30.17 27.18 -11.42
N ASN A 160 -30.99 27.74 -10.55
CA ASN A 160 -32.15 28.52 -10.97
C ASN A 160 -31.66 29.93 -11.31
N THR A 161 -31.79 30.27 -12.57
CA THR A 161 -31.70 31.64 -13.06
C THR A 161 -32.74 32.56 -12.40
#